data_c190dc4a57baff8965b301d2c7f0305f
#
_entry.id   c190dc4a57baff8965b301d2c7f0305f
#
_cell.length_a   1.000
_cell.length_b   1.000
_cell.length_c   1.000
_cell.angle_alpha   90.00
_cell.angle_beta   90.00
_cell.angle_gamma   90.00
#
_symmetry.space_group_name_H-M   'P 1'
#
loop_
_entity.id
_entity.type
_entity.pdbx_description
1 polymer ?
#
loop_
_entity_poly.entity_id
_entity_poly.type
_entity_poly.pdbx_seq_one_letter_code
_entity_poly.pdbx_strand_id
1 'polypeptide(L)'
;LFLCPFLPVISFAVIFINSQVGILLFLMSCLFNIILSATLKRTYEDDLKSIFYASNVLKQGYTISKIKHAPQPEVNFKQFRTARHLTSVLAEVNDEDIGAMVIKLVKLIFMLDYVLFHSIQKSYTTHMNELKNCFDYIAELDNHYALAMYRRTLECYTEPQIDDSNDGIVFSELTHPLIADAVANDFSLSQNILLTGSNASGKSTFMKSIAINIILASAIQTVTASKFVYQPGIVFTSMANADDVLSGDSYFMAELKSIKRIVEIPDNQKIYCFIDEIFKGTNTTERIAASESVLSFLHEKSNFRVIAATHDIELAELLKQRYENYHFNEVIENNNIHFDYKIKPGKANTRNAIELLKITSFPAKIYERAKDNVPKI
;
A
#
# COMPACT_ATOMS: atom_id res chain seq x y z
N LEU A 1 -22.40 23.46 34.91
CA LEU A 1 -21.37 22.42 34.84
C LEU A 1 -20.02 22.84 35.41
N PHE A 2 -19.49 24.05 35.10
CA PHE A 2 -18.17 24.51 35.59
C PHE A 2 -18.05 24.68 37.12
N LEU A 3 -19.17 24.84 37.85
CA LEU A 3 -19.20 24.94 39.32
C LEU A 3 -19.32 23.57 40.00
N CYS A 4 -19.80 22.53 39.31
CA CYS A 4 -20.04 21.21 39.88
C CYS A 4 -18.79 20.59 40.52
N PRO A 5 -17.57 20.66 39.94
CA PRO A 5 -16.36 20.12 40.56
C PRO A 5 -16.05 20.70 41.93
N PHE A 6 -16.51 21.93 42.21
CA PHE A 6 -16.28 22.63 43.48
C PHE A 6 -17.34 22.35 44.52
N LEU A 7 -18.49 21.75 44.16
CA LEU A 7 -19.57 21.47 45.10
C LEU A 7 -19.14 20.63 46.33
N PRO A 8 -18.35 19.56 46.19
CA PRO A 8 -17.85 18.80 47.33
C PRO A 8 -16.95 19.63 48.25
N VAL A 9 -16.12 20.51 47.69
CA VAL A 9 -15.23 21.40 48.48
C VAL A 9 -16.01 22.43 49.25
N ILE A 10 -17.02 23.05 48.62
CA ILE A 10 -17.88 24.05 49.26
C ILE A 10 -18.71 23.37 50.38
N SER A 11 -19.33 22.22 50.13
CA SER A 11 -20.11 21.49 51.13
C SER A 11 -19.25 20.97 52.26
N PHE A 12 -17.99 20.60 52.01
CA PHE A 12 -17.04 20.25 53.06
C PHE A 12 -16.75 21.44 54.01
N ALA A 13 -16.63 22.64 53.47
CA ALA A 13 -16.44 23.84 54.30
C ALA A 13 -17.67 24.14 55.22
N VAL A 14 -18.89 23.78 54.78
CA VAL A 14 -20.10 23.94 55.59
C VAL A 14 -20.11 23.04 56.85
N ILE A 15 -19.35 21.92 56.84
CA ILE A 15 -19.22 21.03 58.01
C ILE A 15 -18.69 21.79 59.24
N PHE A 16 -17.82 22.77 59.05
CA PHE A 16 -17.27 23.58 60.14
C PHE A 16 -18.26 24.60 60.72
N ILE A 17 -19.35 24.90 59.99
CA ILE A 17 -20.40 25.82 60.44
C ILE A 17 -21.54 25.04 61.09
N ASN A 18 -21.99 23.98 60.42
CA ASN A 18 -23.04 23.08 60.94
C ASN A 18 -22.73 21.64 60.47
N SER A 19 -22.25 20.80 61.39
CA SER A 19 -21.74 19.48 61.08
C SER A 19 -22.76 18.56 60.44
N GLN A 20 -24.02 18.56 60.95
CA GLN A 20 -25.06 17.66 60.43
C GLN A 20 -25.48 18.03 59.00
N VAL A 21 -25.76 19.32 58.79
CA VAL A 21 -26.14 19.83 57.47
C VAL A 21 -24.97 19.71 56.47
N GLY A 22 -23.74 20.02 56.91
CA GLY A 22 -22.55 19.95 56.09
C GLY A 22 -22.23 18.53 55.60
N ILE A 23 -22.34 17.53 56.50
CA ILE A 23 -22.12 16.12 56.11
C ILE A 23 -23.15 15.67 55.06
N LEU A 24 -24.42 16.01 55.26
CA LEU A 24 -25.49 15.63 54.31
C LEU A 24 -25.24 16.26 52.94
N LEU A 25 -24.93 17.57 52.90
CA LEU A 25 -24.63 18.28 51.66
C LEU A 25 -23.39 17.73 50.98
N PHE A 26 -22.36 17.36 51.73
CA PHE A 26 -21.14 16.76 51.17
C PHE A 26 -21.44 15.41 50.50
N LEU A 27 -22.15 14.50 51.15
CA LEU A 27 -22.53 13.22 50.60
C LEU A 27 -23.41 13.38 49.33
N MET A 28 -24.40 14.29 49.39
CA MET A 28 -25.26 14.57 48.22
C MET A 28 -24.46 15.15 47.03
N SER A 29 -23.52 16.07 47.29
CA SER A 29 -22.69 16.66 46.24
C SER A 29 -21.74 15.64 45.60
N CYS A 30 -21.16 14.74 46.40
CA CYS A 30 -20.35 13.64 45.88
C CYS A 30 -21.18 12.69 45.01
N LEU A 31 -22.36 12.25 45.49
CA LEU A 31 -23.23 11.37 44.70
C LEU A 31 -23.71 12.02 43.42
N PHE A 32 -24.11 13.30 43.47
CA PHE A 32 -24.50 14.08 42.31
C PHE A 32 -23.36 14.14 41.25
N ASN A 33 -22.15 14.49 41.69
CA ASN A 33 -21.01 14.56 40.79
C ASN A 33 -20.61 13.20 40.19
N ILE A 34 -20.72 12.10 40.94
CA ILE A 34 -20.45 10.75 40.43
C ILE A 34 -21.44 10.41 39.30
N ILE A 35 -22.75 10.64 39.54
CA ILE A 35 -23.80 10.36 38.52
C ILE A 35 -23.57 11.24 37.28
N LEU A 36 -23.34 12.54 37.49
CA LEU A 36 -23.12 13.50 36.42
C LEU A 36 -21.85 13.15 35.61
N SER A 37 -20.75 12.84 36.30
CA SER A 37 -19.49 12.44 35.67
C SER A 37 -19.63 11.17 34.82
N ALA A 38 -20.36 10.16 35.35
CA ALA A 38 -20.62 8.93 34.62
C ALA A 38 -21.48 9.16 33.36
N THR A 39 -22.47 10.06 33.43
CA THR A 39 -23.32 10.43 32.30
C THR A 39 -22.52 11.19 31.25
N LEU A 40 -21.72 12.19 31.67
CA LEU A 40 -20.86 12.97 30.77
C LEU A 40 -19.78 12.10 30.10
N LYS A 41 -19.18 11.17 30.85
CA LYS A 41 -18.21 10.24 30.30
C LYS A 41 -18.77 9.44 29.12
N ARG A 42 -20.00 8.94 29.24
CA ARG A 42 -20.68 8.25 28.14
C ARG A 42 -20.92 9.13 26.92
N THR A 43 -21.25 10.40 27.15
CA THR A 43 -21.51 11.37 26.04
C THR A 43 -20.24 11.81 25.31
N TYR A 44 -19.13 11.96 26.03
CA TYR A 44 -17.86 12.49 25.50
C TYR A 44 -16.75 11.44 25.41
N GLU A 45 -17.07 10.15 25.44
CA GLU A 45 -16.07 9.08 25.47
C GLU A 45 -15.13 9.11 24.26
N ASP A 46 -15.67 9.30 23.06
CA ASP A 46 -14.89 9.35 21.83
C ASP A 46 -14.06 10.62 21.73
N ASP A 47 -14.59 11.75 22.20
CA ASP A 47 -13.85 13.01 22.27
C ASP A 47 -12.70 12.93 23.28
N LEU A 48 -12.92 12.28 24.42
CA LEU A 48 -11.87 12.04 25.43
C LEU A 48 -10.75 11.14 24.87
N LYS A 49 -11.09 10.07 24.14
CA LYS A 49 -10.11 9.20 23.47
C LYS A 49 -9.32 9.98 22.43
N SER A 50 -9.98 10.84 21.65
CA SER A 50 -9.34 11.66 20.63
C SER A 50 -8.35 12.67 21.25
N ILE A 51 -8.75 13.36 22.33
CA ILE A 51 -7.87 14.28 23.06
C ILE A 51 -6.70 13.54 23.71
N PHE A 52 -6.92 12.36 24.27
CA PHE A 52 -5.86 11.53 24.84
C PHE A 52 -4.85 11.12 23.75
N TYR A 53 -5.32 10.67 22.59
CA TYR A 53 -4.47 10.35 21.46
C TYR A 53 -3.64 11.57 21.00
N ALA A 54 -4.28 12.71 20.77
CA ALA A 54 -3.59 13.94 20.37
C ALA A 54 -2.53 14.39 21.40
N SER A 55 -2.85 14.25 22.71
CA SER A 55 -1.91 14.57 23.80
C SER A 55 -0.70 13.64 23.80
N ASN A 56 -0.89 12.36 23.50
CA ASN A 56 0.22 11.39 23.33
C ASN A 56 1.10 11.74 22.12
N VAL A 57 0.50 12.09 20.99
CA VAL A 57 1.23 12.56 19.81
C VAL A 57 2.10 13.78 20.14
N LEU A 58 1.53 14.81 20.81
CA LEU A 58 2.28 15.97 21.25
C LEU A 58 3.42 15.62 22.22
N LYS A 59 3.20 14.67 23.13
CA LYS A 59 4.23 14.19 24.06
C LYS A 59 5.36 13.49 23.32
N GLN A 60 5.05 12.62 22.37
CA GLN A 60 6.04 11.93 21.55
C GLN A 60 6.80 12.90 20.65
N GLY A 61 6.10 13.81 19.94
CA GLY A 61 6.73 14.84 19.11
C GLY A 61 7.71 15.71 19.90
N TYR A 62 7.32 16.12 21.12
CA TYR A 62 8.22 16.85 22.02
C TYR A 62 9.44 16.00 22.45
N THR A 63 9.24 14.73 22.74
CA THR A 63 10.34 13.84 23.17
C THR A 63 11.32 13.62 22.02
N ILE A 64 10.83 13.38 20.81
CA ILE A 64 11.64 13.20 19.61
C ILE A 64 12.42 14.48 19.28
N SER A 65 11.77 15.65 19.35
CA SER A 65 12.45 16.95 19.09
C SER A 65 13.62 17.24 20.04
N LYS A 66 13.73 16.53 21.17
CA LYS A 66 14.85 16.61 22.12
C LYS A 66 16.02 15.70 21.76
N ILE A 67 15.87 14.77 20.85
CA ILE A 67 16.92 13.86 20.42
C ILE A 67 17.95 14.70 19.64
N LYS A 68 19.23 14.48 19.97
CA LYS A 68 20.33 15.15 19.27
C LYS A 68 20.29 14.84 17.77
N HIS A 69 20.35 15.89 16.94
CA HIS A 69 20.26 15.84 15.48
C HIS A 69 18.87 15.45 14.90
N ALA A 70 17.82 15.34 15.73
CA ALA A 70 16.47 15.20 15.18
C ALA A 70 16.05 16.46 14.43
N PRO A 71 15.32 16.34 13.32
CA PRO A 71 14.69 17.49 12.68
C PRO A 71 13.82 18.24 13.69
N GLN A 72 13.77 19.56 13.60
CA GLN A 72 12.99 20.38 14.52
C GLN A 72 11.63 20.70 13.89
N PRO A 73 10.51 20.35 14.55
CA PRO A 73 9.19 20.68 14.03
C PRO A 73 8.85 22.15 14.21
N GLU A 74 8.03 22.69 13.33
CA GLU A 74 7.43 24.02 13.44
C GLU A 74 6.28 24.01 14.46
N VAL A 75 6.60 23.69 15.73
CA VAL A 75 5.62 23.54 16.81
C VAL A 75 6.10 24.24 18.07
N ASN A 76 5.28 25.15 18.61
CA ASN A 76 5.54 25.75 19.91
C ASN A 76 4.98 24.87 21.05
N PHE A 77 5.74 23.89 21.47
CA PHE A 77 5.34 22.95 22.52
C PHE A 77 5.02 23.57 23.88
N LYS A 78 5.40 24.85 24.13
CA LYS A 78 5.07 25.52 25.41
C LYS A 78 3.57 25.71 25.56
N GLN A 79 2.86 25.96 24.46
CA GLN A 79 1.39 26.18 24.44
C GLN A 79 0.63 24.90 24.84
N PHE A 80 1.22 23.71 24.62
CA PHE A 80 0.65 22.42 24.94
C PHE A 80 1.19 21.81 26.25
N ARG A 81 1.85 22.62 27.11
CA ARG A 81 2.46 22.10 28.35
C ARG A 81 1.46 21.36 29.22
N THR A 82 0.27 21.93 29.42
CA THR A 82 -0.81 21.32 30.20
C THR A 82 -1.25 19.98 29.59
N ALA A 83 -1.53 19.94 28.28
CA ALA A 83 -1.93 18.72 27.59
C ALA A 83 -0.88 17.60 27.73
N ARG A 84 0.40 17.91 27.54
CA ARG A 84 1.48 16.94 27.65
C ARG A 84 1.69 16.37 29.05
N HIS A 85 1.54 17.19 30.09
CA HIS A 85 1.73 16.76 31.47
C HIS A 85 0.52 16.02 32.05
N LEU A 86 -0.69 16.36 31.61
CA LEU A 86 -1.92 15.78 32.12
C LEU A 86 -2.38 14.53 31.37
N THR A 87 -1.66 14.12 30.32
CA THR A 87 -1.97 12.89 29.57
C THR A 87 -2.04 11.65 30.46
N SER A 88 -1.15 11.56 31.45
CA SER A 88 -1.15 10.44 32.42
C SER A 88 -2.36 10.44 33.35
N VAL A 89 -2.97 11.61 33.59
CA VAL A 89 -4.18 11.73 34.41
C VAL A 89 -5.43 11.31 33.63
N LEU A 90 -5.43 11.56 32.30
CA LEU A 90 -6.50 11.12 31.40
C LEU A 90 -6.42 9.62 31.07
N ALA A 91 -5.23 9.00 31.23
CA ALA A 91 -5.07 7.57 30.97
C ALA A 91 -6.02 6.74 31.87
N GLU A 92 -6.54 5.67 31.29
CA GLU A 92 -7.30 4.68 32.07
C GLU A 92 -6.36 4.02 33.06
N VAL A 93 -6.82 3.95 34.32
CA VAL A 93 -6.10 3.29 35.42
C VAL A 93 -6.54 1.83 35.41
N ASN A 94 -5.61 0.88 35.32
CA ASN A 94 -5.92 -0.55 35.39
C ASN A 94 -6.65 -0.89 36.68
N ASP A 95 -7.76 -1.63 36.59
CA ASP A 95 -8.71 -1.87 37.71
C ASP A 95 -8.21 -2.85 38.79
N GLU A 96 -6.96 -3.32 38.74
CA GLU A 96 -6.49 -4.40 39.61
C GLU A 96 -5.89 -3.94 40.96
N ASP A 97 -5.73 -2.63 41.19
CA ASP A 97 -5.10 -2.10 42.40
C ASP A 97 -6.08 -1.19 43.18
N ILE A 98 -6.10 -1.34 44.52
CA ILE A 98 -6.91 -0.50 45.43
C ILE A 98 -6.57 0.99 45.24
N GLY A 99 -5.29 1.32 45.00
CA GLY A 99 -4.87 2.69 44.68
C GLY A 99 -5.54 3.24 43.42
N ALA A 100 -5.66 2.40 42.38
CA ALA A 100 -6.34 2.73 41.14
C ALA A 100 -7.84 3.06 41.36
N MET A 101 -8.49 2.29 42.21
CA MET A 101 -9.92 2.47 42.56
C MET A 101 -10.16 3.79 43.32
N VAL A 102 -9.26 4.17 44.22
CA VAL A 102 -9.33 5.48 44.91
C VAL A 102 -9.12 6.64 43.93
N ILE A 103 -8.13 6.54 43.02
CA ILE A 103 -7.92 7.58 42.00
C ILE A 103 -9.13 7.73 41.10
N LYS A 104 -9.76 6.62 40.68
CA LYS A 104 -11.00 6.62 39.87
C LYS A 104 -12.15 7.32 40.59
N LEU A 105 -12.31 7.03 41.88
CA LEU A 105 -13.35 7.66 42.72
C LEU A 105 -13.11 9.19 42.86
N VAL A 106 -11.86 9.60 43.10
CA VAL A 106 -11.50 11.02 43.16
C VAL A 106 -11.76 11.72 41.82
N LYS A 107 -11.42 11.09 40.69
CA LYS A 107 -11.72 11.62 39.35
C LYS A 107 -13.24 11.85 39.16
N LEU A 108 -14.09 10.91 39.60
CA LEU A 108 -15.55 11.01 39.50
C LEU A 108 -16.12 12.10 40.42
N ILE A 109 -15.68 12.17 41.69
CA ILE A 109 -16.16 13.15 42.67
C ILE A 109 -15.84 14.58 42.25
N PHE A 110 -14.63 14.82 41.74
CA PHE A 110 -14.18 16.16 41.34
C PHE A 110 -14.32 16.41 39.84
N MET A 111 -14.96 15.49 39.11
CA MET A 111 -15.17 15.60 37.67
C MET A 111 -13.88 15.97 36.89
N LEU A 112 -12.73 15.39 37.29
CA LEU A 112 -11.43 15.80 36.80
C LEU A 112 -11.30 15.57 35.29
N ASP A 113 -11.81 14.47 34.76
CA ASP A 113 -11.78 14.17 33.34
C ASP A 113 -12.50 15.25 32.52
N TYR A 114 -13.62 15.79 33.03
CA TYR A 114 -14.36 16.88 32.38
C TYR A 114 -13.61 18.22 32.43
N VAL A 115 -13.03 18.56 33.57
CA VAL A 115 -12.25 19.82 33.72
C VAL A 115 -11.04 19.81 32.83
N LEU A 116 -10.32 18.66 32.78
CA LEU A 116 -9.14 18.48 31.94
C LEU A 116 -9.50 18.50 30.45
N PHE A 117 -10.59 17.84 30.09
CA PHE A 117 -11.11 17.84 28.72
C PHE A 117 -11.30 19.27 28.20
N HIS A 118 -12.06 20.10 28.92
CA HIS A 118 -12.30 21.46 28.47
C HIS A 118 -11.04 22.33 28.43
N SER A 119 -10.13 22.16 29.41
CA SER A 119 -8.87 22.89 29.46
C SER A 119 -7.99 22.56 28.25
N ILE A 120 -7.90 21.27 27.90
CA ILE A 120 -7.09 20.80 26.77
C ILE A 120 -7.76 21.14 25.43
N GLN A 121 -9.08 20.91 25.32
CA GLN A 121 -9.84 21.24 24.11
C GLN A 121 -9.67 22.70 23.71
N LYS A 122 -9.76 23.63 24.68
CA LYS A 122 -9.53 25.06 24.42
C LYS A 122 -8.13 25.32 23.88
N SER A 123 -7.10 24.66 24.42
CA SER A 123 -5.73 24.78 23.92
C SER A 123 -5.61 24.26 22.48
N TYR A 124 -6.24 23.12 22.18
CA TYR A 124 -6.18 22.50 20.85
C TYR A 124 -6.91 23.31 19.79
N THR A 125 -8.11 23.81 20.11
CA THR A 125 -8.87 24.65 19.16
C THR A 125 -8.16 25.98 18.89
N THR A 126 -7.47 26.55 19.87
CA THR A 126 -6.73 27.81 19.72
C THR A 126 -5.45 27.61 18.90
N HIS A 127 -4.80 26.44 18.99
CA HIS A 127 -3.50 26.14 18.35
C HIS A 127 -3.58 24.95 17.42
N MET A 128 -4.67 24.86 16.63
CA MET A 128 -4.94 23.72 15.75
C MET A 128 -3.85 23.52 14.69
N ASN A 129 -3.28 24.61 14.15
CA ASN A 129 -2.24 24.52 13.14
C ASN A 129 -0.95 23.90 13.70
N GLU A 130 -0.53 24.29 14.91
CA GLU A 130 0.65 23.68 15.54
C GLU A 130 0.41 22.23 15.95
N LEU A 131 -0.84 21.90 16.33
CA LEU A 131 -1.21 20.49 16.59
C LEU A 131 -1.09 19.66 15.31
N LYS A 132 -1.61 20.16 14.19
CA LYS A 132 -1.47 19.53 12.87
C LYS A 132 -0.01 19.38 12.47
N ASN A 133 0.79 20.45 12.60
CA ASN A 133 2.23 20.40 12.31
C ASN A 133 2.95 19.33 13.15
N CYS A 134 2.51 19.09 14.39
CA CYS A 134 3.06 18.02 15.22
C CYS A 134 2.71 16.63 14.69
N PHE A 135 1.49 16.43 14.21
CA PHE A 135 1.07 15.19 13.55
C PHE A 135 1.86 14.95 12.27
N ASP A 136 1.95 15.97 11.42
CA ASP A 136 2.69 15.89 10.14
C ASP A 136 4.18 15.56 10.39
N TYR A 137 4.79 16.20 11.39
CA TYR A 137 6.17 15.93 11.80
C TYR A 137 6.40 14.45 12.21
N ILE A 138 5.51 13.89 13.02
CA ILE A 138 5.64 12.49 13.45
C ILE A 138 5.39 11.55 12.28
N ALA A 139 4.35 11.83 11.45
CA ALA A 139 4.03 11.02 10.28
C ALA A 139 5.18 11.00 9.27
N GLU A 140 5.84 12.14 9.03
CA GLU A 140 7.00 12.24 8.16
C GLU A 140 8.19 11.42 8.70
N LEU A 141 8.46 11.51 10.00
CA LEU A 141 9.51 10.71 10.62
C LEU A 141 9.22 9.21 10.58
N ASP A 142 7.98 8.81 10.81
CA ASP A 142 7.56 7.41 10.73
C ASP A 142 7.71 6.87 9.31
N ASN A 143 7.31 7.65 8.30
CA ASN A 143 7.51 7.31 6.89
C ASN A 143 8.98 7.15 6.54
N HIS A 144 9.86 8.08 6.96
CA HIS A 144 11.30 7.97 6.73
C HIS A 144 11.91 6.77 7.44
N TYR A 145 11.46 6.47 8.66
CA TYR A 145 11.90 5.30 9.40
C TYR A 145 11.46 4.01 8.70
N ALA A 146 10.20 3.91 8.31
CA ALA A 146 9.66 2.76 7.59
C ALA A 146 10.40 2.52 6.27
N LEU A 147 10.67 3.60 5.51
CA LEU A 147 11.45 3.54 4.28
C LEU A 147 12.89 3.05 4.53
N ALA A 148 13.56 3.60 5.55
CA ALA A 148 14.91 3.18 5.90
C ALA A 148 14.95 1.70 6.31
N MET A 149 13.96 1.23 7.05
CA MET A 149 13.84 -0.19 7.43
C MET A 149 13.56 -1.06 6.21
N TYR A 150 12.66 -0.65 5.31
CA TYR A 150 12.40 -1.35 4.05
C TYR A 150 13.67 -1.48 3.20
N ARG A 151 14.40 -0.38 2.97
CA ARG A 151 15.67 -0.39 2.22
C ARG A 151 16.70 -1.36 2.82
N ARG A 152 16.72 -1.55 4.14
CA ARG A 152 17.61 -2.51 4.81
C ARG A 152 17.22 -3.97 4.60
N THR A 153 15.99 -4.26 4.20
CA THR A 153 15.54 -5.63 3.86
C THR A 153 15.85 -6.02 2.43
N LEU A 154 16.19 -5.05 1.57
CA LEU A 154 16.50 -5.28 0.17
C LEU A 154 17.97 -5.68 -0.01
N GLU A 155 18.24 -6.69 -0.83
CA GLU A 155 19.61 -7.10 -1.19
C GLU A 155 20.31 -6.02 -2.03
N CYS A 156 19.58 -5.42 -2.97
CA CYS A 156 20.05 -4.32 -3.80
C CYS A 156 18.91 -3.32 -4.02
N TYR A 157 19.23 -2.04 -3.91
CA TYR A 157 18.33 -0.97 -4.31
C TYR A 157 19.09 0.26 -4.77
N THR A 158 18.42 1.08 -5.58
CA THR A 158 18.92 2.41 -5.96
C THR A 158 17.79 3.43 -5.95
N GLU A 159 18.13 4.70 -5.95
CA GLU A 159 17.18 5.79 -6.19
C GLU A 159 17.00 5.96 -7.71
N PRO A 160 15.75 6.04 -8.21
CA PRO A 160 15.48 6.19 -9.62
C PRO A 160 15.93 7.55 -10.12
N GLN A 161 16.42 7.60 -11.35
CA GLN A 161 16.73 8.84 -12.05
C GLN A 161 15.57 9.22 -12.97
N ILE A 162 15.08 10.43 -12.84
CA ILE A 162 14.06 10.97 -13.74
C ILE A 162 14.74 11.57 -14.95
N ASP A 163 14.31 11.17 -16.14
CA ASP A 163 14.75 11.71 -17.41
C ASP A 163 13.55 11.93 -18.33
N ASP A 164 13.08 13.16 -18.40
CA ASP A 164 11.95 13.55 -19.25
C ASP A 164 12.28 13.52 -20.76
N SER A 165 13.56 13.46 -21.11
CA SER A 165 14.00 13.30 -22.51
C SER A 165 13.97 11.84 -22.97
N ASN A 166 13.94 10.88 -22.04
CA ASN A 166 13.86 9.46 -22.32
C ASN A 166 12.39 9.01 -22.35
N ASP A 167 11.91 8.70 -23.54
CA ASP A 167 10.51 8.27 -23.72
C ASP A 167 10.27 6.81 -23.28
N GLY A 168 10.89 6.38 -22.17
CA GLY A 168 10.77 5.01 -21.71
C GLY A 168 11.40 4.76 -20.35
N ILE A 169 11.88 3.54 -20.16
CA ILE A 169 12.57 3.07 -18.96
C ILE A 169 13.84 2.33 -19.36
N VAL A 170 14.94 2.62 -18.67
CA VAL A 170 16.18 1.86 -18.80
C VAL A 170 16.60 1.40 -17.43
N PHE A 171 16.84 0.11 -17.26
CA PHE A 171 17.29 -0.44 -16.00
C PHE A 171 18.37 -1.54 -16.17
N SER A 172 19.16 -1.70 -15.12
CA SER A 172 20.13 -2.78 -14.99
C SER A 172 19.89 -3.54 -13.69
N GLU A 173 20.02 -4.85 -13.76
CA GLU A 173 19.87 -5.79 -12.65
C GLU A 173 18.55 -5.63 -11.90
N LEU A 174 17.45 -5.38 -12.61
CA LEU A 174 16.11 -5.27 -12.00
C LEU A 174 15.66 -6.61 -11.48
N THR A 175 15.22 -6.63 -10.22
CA THR A 175 14.65 -7.79 -9.55
C THR A 175 13.21 -7.54 -9.11
N HIS A 176 12.49 -8.61 -8.77
CA HIS A 176 11.15 -8.52 -8.18
C HIS A 176 11.26 -8.30 -6.66
N PRO A 177 10.74 -7.20 -6.09
CA PRO A 177 10.99 -6.84 -4.68
C PRO A 177 10.41 -7.82 -3.65
N LEU A 178 9.50 -8.71 -4.06
CA LEU A 178 8.83 -9.66 -3.17
C LEU A 178 9.25 -11.12 -3.41
N ILE A 179 10.23 -11.37 -4.27
CA ILE A 179 10.72 -12.74 -4.56
C ILE A 179 12.15 -12.82 -4.07
N ALA A 180 12.39 -13.72 -3.13
CA ALA A 180 13.75 -14.06 -2.71
C ALA A 180 14.50 -14.73 -3.89
N ASP A 181 15.79 -14.46 -4.03
CA ASP A 181 16.64 -14.99 -5.10
C ASP A 181 16.09 -14.72 -6.52
N ALA A 182 15.40 -13.57 -6.70
CA ALA A 182 14.85 -13.19 -7.99
C ALA A 182 15.97 -12.98 -9.03
N VAL A 183 15.81 -13.57 -10.22
CA VAL A 183 16.78 -13.40 -11.30
C VAL A 183 16.74 -11.98 -11.82
N ALA A 184 17.86 -11.27 -11.72
CA ALA A 184 18.03 -9.91 -12.20
C ALA A 184 18.01 -9.85 -13.73
N ASN A 185 17.40 -8.81 -14.29
CA ASN A 185 17.37 -8.57 -15.73
C ASN A 185 17.79 -7.14 -16.06
N ASP A 186 18.47 -6.99 -17.21
CA ASP A 186 18.79 -5.71 -17.83
C ASP A 186 17.82 -5.48 -18.99
N PHE A 187 17.31 -4.27 -19.12
CA PHE A 187 16.37 -3.98 -20.19
C PHE A 187 16.20 -2.49 -20.49
N SER A 188 15.80 -2.19 -21.74
CA SER A 188 15.40 -0.87 -22.18
C SER A 188 14.02 -0.93 -22.83
N LEU A 189 13.04 -0.27 -22.20
CA LEU A 189 11.67 -0.13 -22.71
C LEU A 189 11.54 1.21 -23.45
N SER A 190 12.11 1.31 -24.64
CA SER A 190 12.02 2.50 -25.50
C SER A 190 10.84 2.43 -26.49
N GLN A 191 10.36 1.23 -26.78
CA GLN A 191 9.24 0.95 -27.68
C GLN A 191 8.22 0.01 -27.01
N ASN A 192 7.09 -0.21 -27.67
CA ASN A 192 6.13 -1.21 -27.24
C ASN A 192 6.67 -2.63 -27.46
N ILE A 193 6.37 -3.55 -26.55
CA ILE A 193 6.99 -4.87 -26.49
C ILE A 193 5.94 -5.96 -26.47
N LEU A 194 6.22 -7.02 -27.22
CA LEU A 194 5.47 -8.28 -27.16
C LEU A 194 6.36 -9.38 -26.59
N LEU A 195 5.95 -9.96 -25.45
CA LEU A 195 6.63 -11.06 -24.78
C LEU A 195 6.01 -12.39 -25.19
N THR A 196 6.83 -13.30 -25.70
CA THR A 196 6.44 -14.67 -26.03
C THR A 196 7.15 -15.69 -25.13
N GLY A 197 6.64 -16.90 -25.06
CA GLY A 197 7.23 -18.00 -24.26
C GLY A 197 6.18 -18.83 -23.58
N SER A 198 6.59 -19.97 -23.03
CA SER A 198 5.70 -20.90 -22.32
C SER A 198 5.17 -20.34 -21.00
N ASN A 199 4.13 -20.99 -20.44
CA ASN A 199 3.71 -20.73 -19.08
C ASN A 199 4.84 -21.10 -18.11
N ALA A 200 4.95 -20.40 -17.00
CA ALA A 200 6.00 -20.51 -16.00
C ALA A 200 7.41 -20.03 -16.45
N SER A 201 7.59 -19.54 -17.69
CA SER A 201 8.91 -19.04 -18.15
C SER A 201 9.36 -17.73 -17.51
N GLY A 202 8.47 -17.00 -16.80
CA GLY A 202 8.77 -15.76 -16.09
C GLY A 202 8.20 -14.49 -16.70
N LYS A 203 7.45 -14.55 -17.81
CA LYS A 203 6.84 -13.37 -18.48
C LYS A 203 6.08 -12.47 -17.52
N SER A 204 5.09 -13.04 -16.85
CA SER A 204 4.22 -12.30 -15.90
C SER A 204 5.01 -11.74 -14.71
N THR A 205 6.00 -12.48 -14.21
CA THR A 205 6.89 -12.04 -13.12
C THR A 205 7.74 -10.86 -13.56
N PHE A 206 8.33 -10.91 -14.75
CA PHE A 206 9.11 -9.82 -15.31
C PHE A 206 8.27 -8.53 -15.48
N MET A 207 7.07 -8.66 -16.04
CA MET A 207 6.14 -7.53 -16.19
C MET A 207 5.77 -6.92 -14.83
N LYS A 208 5.47 -7.77 -13.84
CA LYS A 208 5.18 -7.33 -12.46
C LYS A 208 6.39 -6.66 -11.82
N SER A 209 7.61 -7.16 -12.05
CA SER A 209 8.83 -6.53 -11.54
C SER A 209 8.98 -5.11 -12.04
N ILE A 210 8.76 -4.85 -13.33
CA ILE A 210 8.81 -3.50 -13.90
C ILE A 210 7.69 -2.63 -13.32
N ALA A 211 6.44 -3.11 -13.37
CA ALA A 211 5.28 -2.35 -12.91
C ALA A 211 5.40 -1.92 -11.44
N ILE A 212 5.80 -2.84 -10.55
CA ILE A 212 6.00 -2.56 -9.13
C ILE A 212 7.14 -1.56 -8.93
N ASN A 213 8.26 -1.70 -9.65
CA ASN A 213 9.38 -0.78 -9.53
C ASN A 213 9.05 0.64 -10.03
N ILE A 214 8.19 0.81 -11.05
CA ILE A 214 7.68 2.13 -11.45
C ILE A 214 6.87 2.76 -10.31
N ILE A 215 6.00 1.97 -9.65
CA ILE A 215 5.18 2.42 -8.53
C ILE A 215 6.08 2.81 -7.34
N LEU A 216 7.06 1.98 -7.00
CA LEU A 216 8.02 2.24 -5.92
C LEU A 216 8.90 3.46 -6.23
N ALA A 217 9.33 3.62 -7.49
CA ALA A 217 10.07 4.79 -7.95
C ALA A 217 9.29 6.09 -7.69
N SER A 218 8.02 6.10 -8.05
CA SER A 218 7.16 7.28 -7.90
C SER A 218 6.73 7.54 -6.45
N ALA A 219 6.45 6.48 -5.67
CA ALA A 219 5.91 6.60 -4.32
C ALA A 219 6.98 6.85 -3.25
N ILE A 220 8.10 6.16 -3.32
CA ILE A 220 9.13 6.13 -2.26
C ILE A 220 10.56 6.30 -2.76
N GLN A 221 10.75 6.66 -4.03
CA GLN A 221 12.08 6.86 -4.64
C GLN A 221 13.05 5.71 -4.37
N THR A 222 12.57 4.49 -4.47
CA THR A 222 13.36 3.29 -4.21
C THR A 222 12.98 2.21 -5.21
N VAL A 223 13.96 1.62 -5.88
CA VAL A 223 13.78 0.55 -6.87
C VAL A 223 14.75 -0.58 -6.60
N THR A 224 14.35 -1.82 -6.87
CA THR A 224 15.18 -3.02 -6.73
C THR A 224 15.99 -3.27 -8.00
N ALA A 225 16.93 -2.40 -8.28
CA ALA A 225 17.81 -2.42 -9.43
C ALA A 225 19.15 -1.75 -9.10
N SER A 226 20.20 -2.01 -9.86
CA SER A 226 21.47 -1.26 -9.73
C SER A 226 21.43 0.08 -10.47
N LYS A 227 20.58 0.18 -11.53
CA LYS A 227 20.30 1.42 -12.25
C LYS A 227 18.84 1.43 -12.69
N PHE A 228 18.19 2.59 -12.58
CA PHE A 228 16.81 2.77 -13.05
C PHE A 228 16.61 4.23 -13.51
N VAL A 229 16.41 4.42 -14.80
CA VAL A 229 16.16 5.72 -15.43
C VAL A 229 14.80 5.67 -16.09
N TYR A 230 13.90 6.59 -15.78
CA TYR A 230 12.54 6.55 -16.30
C TYR A 230 11.91 7.93 -16.43
N GLN A 231 10.92 8.03 -17.30
CA GLN A 231 9.98 9.14 -17.30
C GLN A 231 8.82 8.82 -16.35
N PRO A 232 8.47 9.69 -15.37
CA PRO A 232 7.34 9.45 -14.49
C PRO A 232 6.04 9.24 -15.26
N GLY A 233 5.25 8.25 -14.85
CA GLY A 233 4.00 7.89 -15.51
C GLY A 233 3.12 7.00 -14.64
N ILE A 234 1.90 6.71 -15.13
CA ILE A 234 0.93 5.89 -14.43
C ILE A 234 0.99 4.45 -14.95
N VAL A 235 0.91 3.49 -14.04
CA VAL A 235 0.87 2.06 -14.35
C VAL A 235 -0.57 1.59 -14.47
N PHE A 236 -0.90 0.97 -15.61
CA PHE A 236 -2.14 0.22 -15.81
C PHE A 236 -1.85 -1.23 -16.12
N THR A 237 -2.64 -2.13 -15.55
CA THR A 237 -2.44 -3.57 -15.74
C THR A 237 -3.75 -4.26 -16.12
N SER A 238 -3.66 -5.23 -17.02
CA SER A 238 -4.65 -6.28 -17.24
C SER A 238 -3.93 -7.62 -17.11
N MET A 239 -3.81 -8.11 -15.86
CA MET A 239 -3.06 -9.31 -15.50
C MET A 239 -3.86 -10.13 -14.52
N ALA A 240 -3.93 -11.46 -14.74
CA ALA A 240 -4.55 -12.42 -13.83
C ALA A 240 -5.96 -11.99 -13.34
N ASN A 241 -6.86 -11.75 -14.29
CA ASN A 241 -8.26 -11.50 -13.97
C ASN A 241 -8.82 -12.76 -13.31
N ALA A 242 -9.30 -12.66 -12.07
CA ALA A 242 -10.05 -13.73 -11.42
C ALA A 242 -11.52 -13.65 -11.84
N ASP A 243 -12.21 -14.79 -11.84
CA ASP A 243 -13.66 -14.81 -11.96
C ASP A 243 -14.26 -13.96 -10.82
N ASP A 244 -14.99 -12.91 -11.18
CA ASP A 244 -15.74 -12.16 -10.18
C ASP A 244 -17.12 -12.81 -9.99
N VAL A 245 -17.14 -13.84 -9.17
CA VAL A 245 -18.35 -14.59 -8.83
C VAL A 245 -19.44 -13.69 -8.23
N LEU A 246 -19.05 -12.58 -7.60
CA LEU A 246 -19.99 -11.66 -6.96
C LEU A 246 -20.69 -10.73 -7.95
N SER A 247 -20.02 -10.35 -9.04
CA SER A 247 -20.61 -9.51 -10.09
C SER A 247 -21.40 -10.32 -11.13
N GLY A 248 -21.26 -11.65 -11.14
CA GLY A 248 -21.87 -12.51 -12.16
C GLY A 248 -21.22 -12.41 -13.54
N ASP A 249 -20.12 -11.70 -13.68
CA ASP A 249 -19.38 -11.57 -14.93
C ASP A 249 -18.58 -12.86 -15.20
N SER A 250 -18.68 -13.37 -16.43
CA SER A 250 -17.77 -14.41 -16.88
C SER A 250 -16.34 -13.86 -16.97
N TYR A 251 -15.34 -14.74 -16.83
CA TYR A 251 -13.92 -14.40 -16.99
C TYR A 251 -13.66 -13.50 -18.20
N PHE A 252 -14.25 -13.84 -19.35
CA PHE A 252 -14.09 -13.08 -20.59
C PHE A 252 -14.70 -11.67 -20.51
N MET A 253 -15.85 -11.49 -19.84
CA MET A 253 -16.44 -10.15 -19.64
C MET A 253 -15.61 -9.27 -18.71
N ALA A 254 -15.02 -9.83 -17.67
CA ALA A 254 -14.13 -9.12 -16.77
C ALA A 254 -12.86 -8.65 -17.51
N GLU A 255 -12.31 -9.50 -18.37
CA GLU A 255 -11.16 -9.18 -19.23
C GLU A 255 -11.51 -8.06 -20.24
N LEU A 256 -12.65 -8.15 -20.94
CA LEU A 256 -13.12 -7.10 -21.85
C LEU A 256 -13.25 -5.75 -21.13
N LYS A 257 -13.83 -5.71 -19.94
CA LYS A 257 -13.97 -4.49 -19.14
C LYS A 257 -12.60 -3.92 -18.75
N SER A 258 -11.64 -4.78 -18.39
CA SER A 258 -10.28 -4.38 -18.05
C SER A 258 -9.55 -3.75 -19.24
N ILE A 259 -9.62 -4.38 -20.42
CA ILE A 259 -9.01 -3.84 -21.65
C ILE A 259 -9.72 -2.56 -22.10
N LYS A 260 -11.05 -2.52 -22.06
CA LYS A 260 -11.82 -1.31 -22.39
C LYS A 260 -11.38 -0.12 -21.55
N ARG A 261 -11.21 -0.30 -20.23
CA ARG A 261 -10.71 0.76 -19.34
C ARG A 261 -9.34 1.31 -19.79
N ILE A 262 -8.43 0.44 -20.27
CA ILE A 262 -7.11 0.86 -20.78
C ILE A 262 -7.24 1.63 -22.10
N VAL A 263 -8.09 1.16 -23.00
CA VAL A 263 -8.33 1.80 -24.31
C VAL A 263 -8.91 3.21 -24.15
N GLU A 264 -9.77 3.42 -23.16
CA GLU A 264 -10.45 4.69 -22.88
C GLU A 264 -9.56 5.73 -22.15
N ILE A 265 -8.33 5.38 -21.72
CA ILE A 265 -7.44 6.33 -21.05
C ILE A 265 -7.06 7.46 -22.03
N PRO A 266 -7.20 8.74 -21.63
CA PRO A 266 -6.76 9.88 -22.43
C PRO A 266 -5.25 9.87 -22.69
N ASP A 267 -4.83 10.34 -23.88
CA ASP A 267 -3.43 10.44 -24.27
C ASP A 267 -2.81 11.79 -23.83
N ASN A 268 -2.89 12.11 -22.53
CA ASN A 268 -2.45 13.39 -21.96
C ASN A 268 -1.33 13.24 -20.90
N GLN A 269 -0.90 12.02 -20.61
CA GLN A 269 0.14 11.72 -19.63
C GLN A 269 0.83 10.40 -19.98
N LYS A 270 2.04 10.18 -19.44
CA LYS A 270 2.77 8.94 -19.67
C LYS A 270 2.06 7.75 -19.03
N ILE A 271 1.83 6.70 -19.82
CA ILE A 271 1.15 5.47 -19.40
C ILE A 271 2.08 4.27 -19.66
N TYR A 272 2.29 3.47 -18.62
CA TYR A 272 2.94 2.17 -18.70
C TYR A 272 1.86 1.09 -18.57
N CYS A 273 1.62 0.37 -19.67
CA CYS A 273 0.54 -0.59 -19.78
C CYS A 273 1.08 -2.01 -19.83
N PHE A 274 0.62 -2.86 -18.92
CA PHE A 274 1.02 -4.26 -18.80
C PHE A 274 -0.19 -5.17 -19.01
N ILE A 275 -0.14 -6.01 -20.06
CA ILE A 275 -1.24 -6.86 -20.45
C ILE A 275 -0.73 -8.30 -20.54
N ASP A 276 -1.31 -9.22 -19.76
CA ASP A 276 -0.94 -10.63 -19.76
C ASP A 276 -2.05 -11.46 -20.37
N GLU A 277 -1.79 -12.04 -21.56
CA GLU A 277 -2.71 -12.88 -22.31
C GLU A 277 -4.07 -12.24 -22.65
N ILE A 278 -4.11 -11.39 -23.69
CA ILE A 278 -5.33 -10.70 -24.16
C ILE A 278 -6.35 -11.72 -24.68
N PHE A 279 -7.61 -11.60 -24.22
CA PHE A 279 -8.79 -12.34 -24.70
C PHE A 279 -8.67 -13.85 -24.63
N LYS A 280 -8.12 -14.36 -23.53
CA LYS A 280 -7.89 -15.79 -23.29
C LYS A 280 -9.18 -16.63 -23.33
N GLY A 281 -10.34 -16.05 -23.08
CA GLY A 281 -11.62 -16.73 -22.98
C GLY A 281 -12.35 -16.99 -24.29
N THR A 282 -11.73 -16.77 -25.47
CA THR A 282 -12.38 -16.99 -26.78
C THR A 282 -11.59 -17.91 -27.71
N ASN A 283 -12.13 -18.23 -28.91
CA ASN A 283 -11.44 -19.07 -29.88
C ASN A 283 -10.17 -18.40 -30.44
N THR A 284 -9.20 -19.21 -30.88
CA THR A 284 -7.87 -18.74 -31.27
C THR A 284 -7.88 -17.69 -32.38
N THR A 285 -8.70 -17.87 -33.42
CA THR A 285 -8.74 -16.96 -34.57
C THR A 285 -9.28 -15.58 -34.18
N GLU A 286 -10.41 -15.55 -33.44
CA GLU A 286 -11.00 -14.29 -32.97
C GLU A 286 -10.10 -13.62 -31.92
N ARG A 287 -9.47 -14.41 -31.04
CA ARG A 287 -8.52 -13.89 -30.05
C ARG A 287 -7.36 -13.18 -30.71
N ILE A 288 -6.68 -13.79 -31.68
CA ILE A 288 -5.57 -13.18 -32.39
C ILE A 288 -6.00 -11.89 -33.11
N ALA A 289 -7.12 -11.92 -33.83
CA ALA A 289 -7.63 -10.75 -34.56
C ALA A 289 -7.99 -9.60 -33.62
N ALA A 290 -8.71 -9.87 -32.54
CA ALA A 290 -9.08 -8.88 -31.54
C ALA A 290 -7.83 -8.32 -30.80
N SER A 291 -6.91 -9.18 -30.42
CA SER A 291 -5.65 -8.77 -29.76
C SER A 291 -4.77 -7.90 -30.64
N GLU A 292 -4.61 -8.26 -31.91
CA GLU A 292 -3.89 -7.44 -32.90
C GLU A 292 -4.51 -6.04 -32.98
N SER A 293 -5.84 -5.97 -33.14
CA SER A 293 -6.54 -4.70 -33.28
C SER A 293 -6.41 -3.81 -32.05
N VAL A 294 -6.55 -4.35 -30.83
CA VAL A 294 -6.37 -3.60 -29.59
C VAL A 294 -4.92 -3.12 -29.42
N LEU A 295 -3.94 -4.00 -29.63
CA LEU A 295 -2.53 -3.64 -29.48
C LEU A 295 -2.08 -2.63 -30.53
N SER A 296 -2.59 -2.72 -31.76
CA SER A 296 -2.36 -1.73 -32.81
C SER A 296 -2.92 -0.37 -32.42
N PHE A 297 -4.15 -0.31 -31.89
CA PHE A 297 -4.74 0.92 -31.38
C PHE A 297 -3.94 1.53 -30.23
N LEU A 298 -3.49 0.72 -29.28
CA LEU A 298 -2.66 1.21 -28.15
C LEU A 298 -1.30 1.73 -28.64
N HIS A 299 -0.72 1.15 -29.70
CA HIS A 299 0.51 1.63 -30.28
C HIS A 299 0.38 3.04 -30.92
N GLU A 300 -0.79 3.41 -31.43
CA GLU A 300 -1.05 4.74 -31.99
C GLU A 300 -1.05 5.85 -30.94
N LYS A 301 -1.21 5.50 -29.64
CA LYS A 301 -1.13 6.45 -28.53
C LYS A 301 0.32 6.74 -28.18
N SER A 302 0.81 7.95 -28.47
CA SER A 302 2.21 8.34 -28.35
C SER A 302 2.77 8.26 -26.93
N ASN A 303 1.91 8.54 -25.94
CA ASN A 303 2.30 8.55 -24.52
C ASN A 303 2.23 7.16 -23.85
N PHE A 304 1.85 6.12 -24.59
CA PHE A 304 1.78 4.76 -24.05
C PHE A 304 3.08 4.00 -24.29
N ARG A 305 3.48 3.22 -23.28
CA ARG A 305 4.46 2.15 -23.39
C ARG A 305 3.79 0.87 -22.94
N VAL A 306 3.62 -0.05 -23.89
CA VAL A 306 2.87 -1.29 -23.71
C VAL A 306 3.84 -2.45 -23.65
N ILE A 307 3.71 -3.28 -22.63
CA ILE A 307 4.28 -4.62 -22.57
C ILE A 307 3.12 -5.61 -22.56
N ALA A 308 2.96 -6.36 -23.63
CA ALA A 308 1.96 -7.42 -23.74
C ALA A 308 2.62 -8.79 -23.77
N ALA A 309 2.09 -9.75 -22.99
CA ALA A 309 2.52 -11.14 -23.07
C ALA A 309 1.47 -12.00 -23.77
N THR A 310 1.93 -12.96 -24.57
CA THR A 310 1.07 -13.86 -25.33
C THR A 310 1.71 -15.23 -25.55
N HIS A 311 0.88 -16.25 -25.76
CA HIS A 311 1.31 -17.55 -26.29
C HIS A 311 1.14 -17.66 -27.80
N ASP A 312 0.41 -16.73 -28.42
CA ASP A 312 0.12 -16.74 -29.85
C ASP A 312 1.33 -16.19 -30.62
N ILE A 313 2.13 -17.08 -31.18
CA ILE A 313 3.34 -16.70 -31.96
C ILE A 313 2.94 -15.95 -33.23
N GLU A 314 1.75 -16.21 -33.75
CA GLU A 314 1.16 -15.52 -34.90
C GLU A 314 1.02 -14.03 -34.65
N LEU A 315 0.64 -13.64 -33.43
CA LEU A 315 0.51 -12.25 -33.02
C LEU A 315 1.86 -11.51 -33.06
N ALA A 316 2.96 -12.20 -32.74
CA ALA A 316 4.31 -11.65 -32.83
C ALA A 316 4.71 -11.33 -34.27
N GLU A 317 4.23 -12.06 -35.26
CA GLU A 317 4.47 -11.78 -36.68
C GLU A 317 3.59 -10.64 -37.19
N LEU A 318 2.32 -10.58 -36.79
CA LEU A 318 1.40 -9.53 -37.20
C LEU A 318 1.83 -8.15 -36.67
N LEU A 319 2.34 -8.09 -35.46
CA LEU A 319 2.74 -6.85 -34.79
C LEU A 319 4.21 -6.48 -34.93
N LYS A 320 5.02 -7.19 -35.69
CA LYS A 320 6.49 -7.02 -35.78
C LYS A 320 6.98 -5.62 -36.17
N GLN A 321 6.16 -4.82 -36.83
CA GLN A 321 6.49 -3.44 -37.21
C GLN A 321 6.12 -2.41 -36.14
N ARG A 322 5.30 -2.81 -35.14
CA ARG A 322 4.76 -1.94 -34.07
C ARG A 322 5.29 -2.30 -32.70
N TYR A 323 5.63 -3.57 -32.48
CA TYR A 323 6.11 -4.12 -31.22
C TYR A 323 7.44 -4.83 -31.42
N GLU A 324 8.40 -4.51 -30.56
CA GLU A 324 9.62 -5.31 -30.47
C GLU A 324 9.31 -6.66 -29.80
N ASN A 325 9.80 -7.74 -30.39
CA ASN A 325 9.57 -9.08 -29.87
C ASN A 325 10.69 -9.48 -28.91
N TYR A 326 10.29 -9.97 -27.76
CA TYR A 326 11.17 -10.59 -26.75
C TYR A 326 10.56 -11.89 -26.27
N HIS A 327 11.41 -12.74 -25.69
CA HIS A 327 10.95 -14.03 -25.20
C HIS A 327 11.72 -14.48 -23.97
N PHE A 328 11.12 -15.43 -23.27
CA PHE A 328 11.74 -16.24 -22.22
C PHE A 328 11.82 -17.68 -22.68
N ASN A 329 12.95 -18.34 -22.44
CA ASN A 329 13.19 -19.71 -22.84
C ASN A 329 13.22 -20.65 -21.63
N GLU A 330 12.74 -21.86 -21.85
CA GLU A 330 13.09 -23.02 -21.06
C GLU A 330 14.29 -23.74 -21.69
N VAL A 331 15.14 -24.31 -20.83
CA VAL A 331 16.26 -25.18 -21.22
C VAL A 331 15.95 -26.57 -20.69
N ILE A 332 15.94 -27.55 -21.57
CA ILE A 332 15.72 -28.94 -21.21
C ILE A 332 17.08 -29.62 -21.11
N GLU A 333 17.51 -29.93 -19.88
CA GLU A 333 18.76 -30.65 -19.61
C GLU A 333 18.48 -31.87 -18.74
N ASN A 334 19.05 -33.04 -19.10
CA ASN A 334 18.97 -34.25 -18.33
C ASN A 334 17.52 -34.63 -17.94
N ASN A 335 16.56 -34.49 -18.87
CA ASN A 335 15.15 -34.75 -18.63
C ASN A 335 14.48 -33.84 -17.55
N ASN A 336 15.15 -32.73 -17.21
CA ASN A 336 14.61 -31.67 -16.34
C ASN A 336 14.43 -30.38 -17.10
N ILE A 337 13.45 -29.58 -16.70
CA ILE A 337 13.20 -28.25 -17.25
C ILE A 337 13.81 -27.23 -16.31
N HIS A 338 14.67 -26.39 -16.86
CA HIS A 338 15.24 -25.24 -16.17
C HIS A 338 14.79 -23.97 -16.88
N PHE A 339 14.39 -22.98 -16.09
CA PHE A 339 14.08 -21.64 -16.57
C PHE A 339 15.21 -20.71 -16.14
N ASP A 340 15.84 -20.03 -17.08
CA ASP A 340 16.88 -19.06 -16.77
C ASP A 340 16.30 -17.70 -16.34
N TYR A 341 14.99 -17.49 -16.55
CA TYR A 341 14.26 -16.27 -16.25
C TYR A 341 14.89 -15.00 -16.80
N LYS A 342 15.66 -15.13 -17.88
CA LYS A 342 16.32 -14.01 -18.59
C LYS A 342 15.55 -13.63 -19.84
N ILE A 343 15.26 -12.34 -19.99
CA ILE A 343 14.66 -11.79 -21.21
C ILE A 343 15.67 -11.85 -22.37
N LYS A 344 15.20 -12.27 -23.55
CA LYS A 344 16.00 -12.40 -24.76
C LYS A 344 15.30 -11.75 -25.95
N PRO A 345 16.03 -11.12 -26.89
CA PRO A 345 15.44 -10.53 -28.08
C PRO A 345 14.89 -11.59 -29.03
N GLY A 346 13.83 -11.21 -29.77
CA GLY A 346 13.18 -12.08 -30.75
C GLY A 346 11.98 -12.83 -30.18
N LYS A 347 11.26 -13.56 -31.04
CA LYS A 347 10.12 -14.41 -30.64
C LYS A 347 10.60 -15.78 -30.13
N ALA A 348 9.81 -16.43 -29.29
CA ALA A 348 10.07 -17.81 -28.86
C ALA A 348 10.00 -18.77 -30.06
N ASN A 349 10.99 -19.66 -30.16
CA ASN A 349 11.11 -20.60 -31.27
C ASN A 349 10.59 -22.01 -30.92
N THR A 350 10.26 -22.27 -29.65
CA THR A 350 9.98 -23.61 -29.14
C THR A 350 8.56 -23.77 -28.65
N ARG A 351 7.87 -24.79 -29.13
CA ARG A 351 6.58 -25.31 -28.60
C ARG A 351 6.90 -26.57 -27.77
N ASN A 352 7.28 -26.39 -26.51
CA ASN A 352 7.78 -27.50 -25.68
C ASN A 352 6.69 -28.23 -24.89
N ALA A 353 5.39 -27.93 -25.11
CA ALA A 353 4.29 -28.54 -24.36
C ALA A 353 4.28 -30.07 -24.46
N ILE A 354 4.67 -30.66 -25.62
CA ILE A 354 4.73 -32.11 -25.81
C ILE A 354 5.92 -32.74 -25.09
N GLU A 355 7.08 -32.05 -25.10
CA GLU A 355 8.25 -32.53 -24.34
C GLU A 355 7.98 -32.47 -22.82
N LEU A 356 7.16 -31.52 -22.36
CA LEU A 356 6.68 -31.46 -20.98
C LEU A 356 5.88 -32.70 -20.57
N LEU A 357 5.02 -33.23 -21.47
CA LEU A 357 4.30 -34.51 -21.22
C LEU A 357 5.27 -35.67 -20.98
N LYS A 358 6.38 -35.71 -21.73
CA LYS A 358 7.40 -36.73 -21.57
C LYS A 358 8.12 -36.63 -20.23
N ILE A 359 8.56 -35.41 -19.87
CA ILE A 359 9.31 -35.10 -18.64
C ILE A 359 8.46 -35.36 -17.40
N THR A 360 7.16 -35.05 -17.46
CA THR A 360 6.20 -35.29 -16.36
C THR A 360 5.70 -36.71 -16.29
N SER A 361 6.38 -37.64 -17.00
CA SER A 361 6.09 -39.10 -16.95
C SER A 361 4.70 -39.51 -17.44
N PHE A 362 4.13 -38.76 -18.39
CA PHE A 362 2.92 -39.24 -19.06
C PHE A 362 3.21 -40.55 -19.85
N PRO A 363 2.22 -41.46 -19.99
CA PRO A 363 2.39 -42.65 -20.80
C PRO A 363 2.91 -42.37 -22.23
N ALA A 364 3.89 -43.15 -22.70
CA ALA A 364 4.53 -42.96 -24.01
C ALA A 364 3.54 -42.77 -25.16
N LYS A 365 2.46 -43.56 -25.16
CA LYS A 365 1.39 -43.48 -26.16
C LYS A 365 0.75 -42.09 -26.28
N ILE A 366 0.70 -41.33 -25.18
CA ILE A 366 0.08 -39.99 -25.18
C ILE A 366 1.00 -39.00 -25.87
N TYR A 367 2.27 -38.98 -25.49
CA TYR A 367 3.20 -37.98 -26.03
C TYR A 367 3.59 -38.31 -27.50
N GLU A 368 3.74 -39.58 -27.88
CA GLU A 368 3.99 -39.99 -29.26
C GLU A 368 2.81 -39.58 -30.16
N ARG A 369 1.59 -39.90 -29.76
CA ARG A 369 0.39 -39.48 -30.50
C ARG A 369 0.27 -37.96 -30.62
N ALA A 370 0.60 -37.21 -29.55
CA ALA A 370 0.60 -35.75 -29.59
C ALA A 370 1.62 -35.25 -30.62
N LYS A 371 2.83 -35.80 -30.64
CA LYS A 371 3.89 -35.47 -31.60
C LYS A 371 3.48 -35.73 -33.06
N ASP A 372 2.80 -36.85 -33.32
CA ASP A 372 2.31 -37.21 -34.65
C ASP A 372 1.15 -36.32 -35.13
N ASN A 373 0.44 -35.68 -34.22
CA ASN A 373 -0.69 -34.78 -34.55
C ASN A 373 -0.25 -33.32 -34.81
N VAL A 374 0.91 -32.87 -34.33
CA VAL A 374 1.38 -31.48 -34.52
C VAL A 374 1.48 -31.08 -35.99
N PRO A 375 1.99 -31.91 -36.93
CA PRO A 375 2.02 -31.53 -38.34
C PRO A 375 0.67 -31.43 -39.03
N LYS A 376 -0.42 -31.88 -38.36
CA LYS A 376 -1.77 -31.97 -38.92
C LYS A 376 -2.67 -30.78 -38.47
N ILE A 377 -2.19 -29.99 -37.51
CA ILE A 377 -2.84 -28.80 -36.97
C ILE A 377 -2.14 -27.55 -37.48
#